data_6a9617896d32a7d93c040110537fba41
#
_entry.id   6a9617896d32a7d93c040110537fba41
#
_cell.length_a   1.000
_cell.length_b   1.000
_cell.length_c   1.000
_cell.angle_alpha   90.00
_cell.angle_beta   90.00
_cell.angle_gamma   90.00
#
_symmetry.space_group_name_H-M   'P 1'
#
loop_
_entity.id
_entity.type
_entity.pdbx_description
1 polymer ?
#
loop_
_entity_poly.entity_id
_entity_poly.type
_entity_poly.pdbx_seq_one_letter_code
_entity_poly.pdbx_strand_id
1 'polypeptide(L)'
;MRILSMLSALALASVAAPGRAQPLKITTSIETFASLARSIGGSNVQVESLSRGYQDPHFVEAKPNLVVVLSQADLLVYAGLDLEIGWLPPLVQNSRNARIQSGASGNLNASTAIDVLDVPSAKVDRGQSDIHPRGNPHYWIPPVNALKVAKEIAERLKQIDPSHASAYDANLQAFGAELKAKVPGWTAKAAALKGLKVVTYHKSWTYVSRWLGLEEVGYVEDKPGIPPDPRHLAELIERMKAQGVKVLLIENYYNRSIAQLVTDKSGARLLVMPSDVGATALTKSYVELVDEVVGKLAAAS
;
A
#
# COMPACT_ATOMS: atom_id res chain seq x y z
N MET A 1 32.18 -80.89 6.11
CA MET A 1 31.31 -79.99 5.36
C MET A 1 30.88 -78.86 6.28
N ARG A 2 31.44 -77.64 6.09
CA ARG A 2 31.09 -76.43 6.85
C ARG A 2 30.34 -75.55 5.90
N ILE A 3 29.04 -75.32 6.19
CA ILE A 3 28.17 -74.41 5.44
C ILE A 3 28.35 -73.04 5.97
N LEU A 4 28.90 -72.13 5.14
CA LEU A 4 29.08 -70.69 5.47
C LEU A 4 27.78 -69.94 5.10
N SER A 5 27.01 -69.52 6.09
CA SER A 5 25.84 -68.68 5.89
C SER A 5 26.27 -67.21 5.74
N MET A 6 26.15 -66.63 4.54
CA MET A 6 26.31 -65.23 4.30
C MET A 6 25.00 -64.47 4.67
N LEU A 7 25.03 -63.70 5.75
CA LEU A 7 24.01 -62.70 6.04
C LEU A 7 24.29 -61.44 5.25
N SER A 8 23.46 -61.16 4.22
CA SER A 8 23.44 -59.85 3.53
C SER A 8 22.66 -58.85 4.35
N ALA A 9 23.39 -57.89 4.95
CA ALA A 9 22.77 -56.75 5.63
C ALA A 9 22.28 -55.73 4.56
N LEU A 10 20.97 -55.60 4.41
CA LEU A 10 20.32 -54.59 3.55
C LEU A 10 20.31 -53.27 4.33
N ALA A 11 21.18 -52.33 3.99
CA ALA A 11 21.18 -51.00 4.57
C ALA A 11 20.02 -50.19 3.95
N LEU A 12 18.96 -49.97 4.69
CA LEU A 12 17.90 -49.01 4.35
C LEU A 12 18.49 -47.58 4.49
N ALA A 13 18.83 -46.97 3.37
CA ALA A 13 19.08 -45.54 3.32
C ALA A 13 17.77 -44.78 3.54
N SER A 14 17.54 -44.27 4.77
CA SER A 14 16.47 -43.34 5.04
C SER A 14 16.72 -42.05 4.27
N VAL A 15 16.02 -41.85 3.15
CA VAL A 15 15.96 -40.56 2.46
C VAL A 15 15.15 -39.63 3.39
N ALA A 16 15.85 -38.80 4.17
CA ALA A 16 15.22 -37.74 4.93
C ALA A 16 14.52 -36.80 3.90
N ALA A 17 13.18 -36.76 3.95
CA ALA A 17 12.43 -35.75 3.22
C ALA A 17 12.99 -34.37 3.62
N PRO A 18 13.28 -33.45 2.66
CA PRO A 18 13.75 -32.13 3.01
C PRO A 18 12.71 -31.50 3.93
N GLY A 19 13.12 -31.20 5.16
CA GLY A 19 12.29 -30.51 6.14
C GLY A 19 11.81 -29.21 5.46
N ARG A 20 10.48 -29.02 5.42
CA ARG A 20 9.87 -27.80 4.85
C ARG A 20 10.47 -26.60 5.61
N ALA A 21 11.24 -25.79 4.91
CA ALA A 21 11.76 -24.56 5.50
C ALA A 21 10.58 -23.73 6.02
N GLN A 22 10.72 -23.11 7.20
CA GLN A 22 9.65 -22.26 7.73
C GLN A 22 9.40 -21.11 6.77
N PRO A 23 8.11 -20.71 6.57
CA PRO A 23 7.79 -19.56 5.72
C PRO A 23 8.52 -18.30 6.17
N LEU A 24 9.03 -17.50 5.23
CA LEU A 24 9.61 -16.20 5.53
C LEU A 24 8.57 -15.28 6.17
N LYS A 25 8.97 -14.57 7.21
CA LYS A 25 8.13 -13.59 7.90
C LYS A 25 8.28 -12.23 7.24
N ILE A 26 7.22 -11.78 6.58
CA ILE A 26 7.17 -10.46 5.95
C ILE A 26 6.33 -9.54 6.82
N THR A 27 6.88 -8.38 7.15
CA THR A 27 6.16 -7.30 7.83
C THR A 27 6.00 -6.13 6.86
N THR A 28 4.80 -5.55 6.79
CA THR A 28 4.54 -4.41 5.91
C THR A 28 3.99 -3.23 6.71
N SER A 29 4.19 -2.00 6.22
CA SER A 29 3.63 -0.82 6.86
C SER A 29 2.13 -0.71 6.66
N ILE A 30 1.61 -1.10 5.48
CA ILE A 30 0.20 -1.03 5.09
C ILE A 30 -0.32 -2.37 4.55
N GLU A 31 -1.63 -2.58 4.62
CA GLU A 31 -2.27 -3.83 4.20
C GLU A 31 -2.21 -4.06 2.68
N THR A 32 -2.17 -3.01 1.86
CA THR A 32 -1.98 -3.17 0.41
C THR A 32 -0.65 -3.86 0.10
N PHE A 33 0.44 -3.49 0.77
CA PHE A 33 1.71 -4.19 0.58
C PHE A 33 1.69 -5.61 1.14
N ALA A 34 0.93 -5.83 2.22
CA ALA A 34 0.71 -7.19 2.71
C ALA A 34 -0.05 -8.06 1.70
N SER A 35 -1.05 -7.51 1.04
CA SER A 35 -1.77 -8.19 -0.04
C SER A 35 -0.84 -8.54 -1.22
N LEU A 36 -0.01 -7.59 -1.66
CA LEU A 36 0.99 -7.83 -2.71
C LEU A 36 1.99 -8.90 -2.27
N ALA A 37 2.53 -8.81 -1.06
CA ALA A 37 3.49 -9.77 -0.53
C ALA A 37 2.90 -11.19 -0.44
N ARG A 38 1.62 -11.34 -0.05
CA ARG A 38 0.91 -12.63 -0.06
C ARG A 38 0.75 -13.17 -1.48
N SER A 39 0.41 -12.31 -2.45
CA SER A 39 0.26 -12.70 -3.85
C SER A 39 1.57 -13.22 -4.46
N ILE A 40 2.70 -12.58 -4.11
CA ILE A 40 4.02 -12.95 -4.65
C ILE A 40 4.64 -14.11 -3.87
N GLY A 41 4.55 -14.10 -2.55
CA GLY A 41 5.17 -15.11 -1.69
C GLY A 41 4.44 -16.45 -1.66
N GLY A 42 3.11 -16.43 -1.87
CA GLY A 42 2.27 -17.63 -1.79
C GLY A 42 2.40 -18.34 -0.44
N SER A 43 2.54 -19.65 -0.47
CA SER A 43 2.70 -20.49 0.73
C SER A 43 4.09 -20.42 1.39
N ASN A 44 5.05 -19.74 0.76
CA ASN A 44 6.43 -19.63 1.24
C ASN A 44 6.62 -18.44 2.19
N VAL A 45 5.57 -17.66 2.44
CA VAL A 45 5.63 -16.47 3.29
C VAL A 45 4.49 -16.44 4.31
N GLN A 46 4.77 -15.83 5.45
CA GLN A 46 3.79 -15.41 6.44
C GLN A 46 3.84 -13.88 6.50
N VAL A 47 2.72 -13.21 6.23
CA VAL A 47 2.70 -11.75 6.08
C VAL A 47 1.82 -11.10 7.13
N GLU A 48 2.36 -10.09 7.82
CA GLU A 48 1.65 -9.26 8.79
C GLU A 48 1.83 -7.78 8.45
N SER A 49 0.74 -7.00 8.53
CA SER A 49 0.77 -5.54 8.40
C SER A 49 0.77 -4.86 9.75
N LEU A 50 1.57 -3.78 9.89
CA LEU A 50 1.65 -2.97 11.10
C LEU A 50 0.44 -2.05 11.26
N SER A 51 -0.10 -1.52 10.15
CA SER A 51 -1.36 -0.77 10.16
C SER A 51 -2.52 -1.63 9.67
N ARG A 52 -3.75 -1.18 9.94
CA ARG A 52 -4.98 -1.76 9.42
C ARG A 52 -5.54 -0.85 8.32
N GLY A 53 -6.22 -1.40 7.32
CA GLY A 53 -6.73 -0.65 6.19
C GLY A 53 -7.75 0.45 6.51
N TYR A 54 -8.28 0.44 7.74
CA TYR A 54 -9.16 1.49 8.27
C TYR A 54 -8.43 2.53 9.14
N GLN A 55 -7.10 2.48 9.22
CA GLN A 55 -6.26 3.42 9.97
C GLN A 55 -5.55 4.36 9.02
N ASP A 56 -5.29 5.59 9.49
CA ASP A 56 -4.43 6.52 8.80
C ASP A 56 -2.96 6.03 8.87
N PRO A 57 -2.31 5.75 7.74
CA PRO A 57 -0.94 5.23 7.75
C PRO A 57 0.10 6.26 8.18
N HIS A 58 -0.23 7.56 8.25
CA HIS A 58 0.65 8.59 8.80
C HIS A 58 0.76 8.49 10.33
N PHE A 59 -0.30 8.01 11.00
CA PHE A 59 -0.46 8.06 12.45
C PHE A 59 -0.80 6.69 13.05
N VAL A 60 0.16 5.76 12.97
CA VAL A 60 0.04 4.46 13.62
C VAL A 60 0.61 4.55 15.03
N GLU A 61 -0.17 4.12 16.03
CA GLU A 61 0.31 4.08 17.41
C GLU A 61 1.45 3.07 17.57
N ALA A 62 2.61 3.55 18.02
CA ALA A 62 3.83 2.75 18.18
C ALA A 62 3.74 1.83 19.40
N LYS A 63 2.95 0.76 19.33
CA LYS A 63 2.74 -0.22 20.42
C LYS A 63 3.92 -1.19 20.55
N PRO A 64 4.24 -1.66 21.77
CA PRO A 64 5.32 -2.62 22.00
C PRO A 64 5.20 -3.93 21.22
N ASN A 65 3.96 -4.41 20.95
CA ASN A 65 3.75 -5.62 20.15
C ASN A 65 4.28 -5.47 18.71
N LEU A 66 4.25 -4.26 18.13
CA LEU A 66 4.81 -4.00 16.79
C LEU A 66 6.33 -4.17 16.76
N VAL A 67 7.03 -3.85 17.87
CA VAL A 67 8.47 -4.13 18.01
C VAL A 67 8.73 -5.65 17.98
N VAL A 68 7.86 -6.44 18.62
CA VAL A 68 7.97 -7.92 18.62
C VAL A 68 7.79 -8.46 17.20
N VAL A 69 6.79 -7.98 16.46
CA VAL A 69 6.57 -8.36 15.04
C VAL A 69 7.82 -8.05 14.20
N LEU A 70 8.32 -6.82 14.29
CA LEU A 70 9.52 -6.38 13.55
C LEU A 70 10.78 -7.16 13.96
N SER A 71 10.91 -7.58 15.23
CA SER A 71 12.08 -8.35 15.69
C SER A 71 12.19 -9.71 15.02
N GLN A 72 11.09 -10.26 14.52
CA GLN A 72 11.01 -11.56 13.86
C GLN A 72 10.99 -11.48 12.32
N ALA A 73 10.85 -10.28 11.75
CA ALA A 73 10.71 -10.10 10.31
C ALA A 73 11.98 -10.48 9.54
N ASP A 74 11.81 -11.19 8.44
CA ASP A 74 12.85 -11.45 7.45
C ASP A 74 12.89 -10.35 6.38
N LEU A 75 11.71 -9.77 6.08
CA LEU A 75 11.54 -8.66 5.16
C LEU A 75 10.56 -7.63 5.75
N LEU A 76 10.95 -6.35 5.71
CA LEU A 76 10.09 -5.20 5.97
C LEU A 76 9.84 -4.48 4.64
N VAL A 77 8.56 -4.26 4.29
CA VAL A 77 8.14 -3.47 3.12
C VAL A 77 7.36 -2.26 3.61
N TYR A 78 7.79 -1.05 3.24
CA TYR A 78 7.14 0.18 3.66
C TYR A 78 7.06 1.21 2.51
N ALA A 79 6.11 2.16 2.62
CA ALA A 79 5.84 3.12 1.56
C ALA A 79 6.98 4.10 1.33
N GLY A 80 7.65 4.54 2.37
CA GLY A 80 8.69 5.56 2.25
C GLY A 80 8.12 6.94 1.94
N LEU A 81 8.96 7.82 1.35
CA LEU A 81 8.59 9.22 1.07
C LEU A 81 8.05 9.94 2.31
N ASP A 82 8.52 9.52 3.47
CA ASP A 82 8.17 10.05 4.80
C ASP A 82 6.74 9.75 5.28
N LEU A 83 6.00 8.81 4.65
CA LEU A 83 4.67 8.41 5.11
C LEU A 83 4.70 7.92 6.57
N GLU A 84 5.61 7.02 6.89
CA GLU A 84 5.71 6.36 8.19
C GLU A 84 6.71 7.01 9.15
N ILE A 85 7.21 8.21 8.81
CA ILE A 85 8.36 8.80 9.52
C ILE A 85 8.09 9.06 11.01
N GLY A 86 6.82 9.30 11.37
CA GLY A 86 6.43 9.60 12.76
C GLY A 86 6.44 8.38 13.68
N TRP A 87 6.41 7.16 13.13
CA TRP A 87 6.20 5.97 13.95
C TRP A 87 7.09 4.76 13.58
N LEU A 88 7.39 4.50 12.30
CA LEU A 88 8.11 3.29 11.88
C LEU A 88 9.61 3.30 12.24
N PRO A 89 10.39 4.38 12.05
CA PRO A 89 11.82 4.36 12.30
C PRO A 89 12.19 3.97 13.74
N PRO A 90 11.55 4.52 14.82
CA PRO A 90 11.87 4.09 16.18
C PRO A 90 11.47 2.64 16.47
N LEU A 91 10.38 2.12 15.85
CA LEU A 91 10.01 0.71 16.00
C LEU A 91 11.04 -0.22 15.36
N VAL A 92 11.53 0.10 14.16
CA VAL A 92 12.58 -0.66 13.46
C VAL A 92 13.87 -0.65 14.29
N GLN A 93 14.29 0.50 14.79
CA GLN A 93 15.46 0.61 15.64
C GLN A 93 15.33 -0.24 16.92
N ASN A 94 14.19 -0.12 17.62
CA ASN A 94 13.93 -0.84 18.86
C ASN A 94 13.76 -2.36 18.66
N SER A 95 13.41 -2.82 17.46
CA SER A 95 13.32 -4.24 17.14
C SER A 95 14.66 -4.98 17.23
N ARG A 96 15.77 -4.25 17.14
CA ARG A 96 17.16 -4.79 17.12
C ARG A 96 17.36 -5.90 16.08
N ASN A 97 16.51 -5.97 15.07
CA ASN A 97 16.60 -6.96 14.01
C ASN A 97 17.51 -6.44 12.89
N ALA A 98 18.74 -6.93 12.83
CA ALA A 98 19.74 -6.51 11.84
C ALA A 98 19.29 -6.74 10.39
N ARG A 99 18.40 -7.72 10.14
CA ARG A 99 17.91 -8.04 8.79
C ARG A 99 17.08 -6.93 8.14
N ILE A 100 16.40 -6.11 8.95
CA ILE A 100 15.48 -5.07 8.49
C ILE A 100 15.95 -3.63 8.81
N GLN A 101 17.16 -3.44 9.33
CA GLN A 101 17.71 -2.10 9.50
C GLN A 101 17.95 -1.44 8.14
N SER A 102 18.01 -0.11 8.15
CA SER A 102 18.27 0.66 6.92
C SER A 102 19.52 0.15 6.19
N GLY A 103 19.40 -0.12 4.90
CA GLY A 103 20.45 -0.66 4.04
C GLY A 103 20.59 -2.19 4.08
N ALA A 104 19.90 -2.90 4.98
CA ALA A 104 19.90 -4.36 5.00
C ALA A 104 19.07 -4.95 3.86
N SER A 105 19.37 -6.19 3.45
CA SER A 105 18.65 -6.90 2.39
C SER A 105 17.17 -7.10 2.69
N GLY A 106 16.79 -7.24 3.94
CA GLY A 106 15.40 -7.34 4.39
C GLY A 106 14.69 -5.99 4.60
N ASN A 107 15.28 -4.85 4.18
CA ASN A 107 14.64 -3.53 4.28
C ASN A 107 14.26 -3.04 2.88
N LEU A 108 12.97 -3.02 2.56
CA LEU A 108 12.46 -2.61 1.25
C LEU A 108 11.63 -1.32 1.37
N ASN A 109 12.21 -0.21 0.95
CA ASN A 109 11.49 1.02 0.68
C ASN A 109 10.82 0.91 -0.70
N ALA A 110 9.51 0.69 -0.75
CA ALA A 110 8.79 0.45 -1.99
C ALA A 110 8.73 1.68 -2.92
N SER A 111 8.94 2.90 -2.39
CA SER A 111 8.96 4.12 -3.22
C SER A 111 10.12 4.16 -4.21
N THR A 112 11.17 3.36 -4.01
CA THR A 112 12.32 3.34 -4.93
C THR A 112 11.97 2.85 -6.33
N ALA A 113 10.87 2.13 -6.48
CA ALA A 113 10.34 1.65 -7.77
C ALA A 113 9.41 2.64 -8.47
N ILE A 114 9.07 3.77 -7.84
CA ILE A 114 7.96 4.63 -8.24
C ILE A 114 8.44 5.91 -8.93
N ASP A 115 7.76 6.31 -9.99
CA ASP A 115 7.87 7.66 -10.55
C ASP A 115 7.12 8.61 -9.62
N VAL A 116 7.87 9.28 -8.74
CA VAL A 116 7.31 10.07 -7.64
C VAL A 116 6.66 11.35 -8.19
N LEU A 117 5.40 11.59 -7.76
CA LEU A 117 4.65 12.80 -8.08
C LEU A 117 4.77 13.83 -6.95
N ASP A 118 4.41 15.08 -7.25
CA ASP A 118 4.34 16.19 -6.27
C ASP A 118 5.64 16.43 -5.51
N VAL A 119 6.78 16.21 -6.14
CA VAL A 119 8.07 16.58 -5.55
C VAL A 119 8.15 18.11 -5.48
N PRO A 120 8.26 18.71 -4.26
CA PRO A 120 8.29 20.14 -4.12
C PRO A 120 9.50 20.77 -4.85
N SER A 121 9.29 21.87 -5.56
CA SER A 121 10.36 22.60 -6.26
C SER A 121 11.22 23.45 -5.32
N ALA A 122 10.73 23.75 -4.11
CA ALA A 122 11.44 24.49 -3.06
C ALA A 122 11.64 23.61 -1.83
N LYS A 123 12.64 23.96 -0.99
CA LYS A 123 12.82 23.30 0.30
C LYS A 123 11.58 23.52 1.15
N VAL A 124 10.92 22.44 1.51
CA VAL A 124 9.77 22.44 2.39
C VAL A 124 10.24 22.01 3.78
N ASP A 125 9.88 22.80 4.80
CA ASP A 125 10.18 22.47 6.19
C ASP A 125 9.04 21.65 6.80
N ARG A 126 9.37 20.53 7.42
CA ARG A 126 8.43 19.68 8.16
C ARG A 126 7.74 20.39 9.34
N GLY A 127 8.31 21.47 9.86
CA GLY A 127 7.66 22.32 10.84
C GLY A 127 6.35 22.98 10.34
N GLN A 128 6.05 22.85 9.04
CA GLN A 128 4.83 23.40 8.43
C GLN A 128 3.71 22.36 8.24
N SER A 129 3.81 21.16 8.77
CA SER A 129 2.85 20.05 8.76
C SER A 129 3.37 18.77 8.06
N ASP A 130 2.49 17.81 7.81
CA ASP A 130 2.74 16.48 7.18
C ASP A 130 3.13 16.59 5.69
N ILE A 131 3.88 17.62 5.34
CA ILE A 131 4.38 17.81 4.00
C ILE A 131 5.45 16.76 3.72
N HIS A 132 5.28 16.03 2.62
CA HIS A 132 6.23 15.03 2.15
C HIS A 132 7.32 15.68 1.29
N PRO A 133 8.49 16.04 1.82
CA PRO A 133 9.52 16.78 1.10
C PRO A 133 10.10 16.04 -0.10
N ARG A 134 9.95 14.71 -0.12
CA ARG A 134 10.45 13.83 -1.18
C ARG A 134 9.38 13.46 -2.21
N GLY A 135 8.17 14.03 -2.10
CA GLY A 135 7.04 13.80 -2.99
C GLY A 135 5.93 12.98 -2.35
N ASN A 136 4.85 12.82 -3.08
CA ASN A 136 3.61 12.21 -2.62
C ASN A 136 3.76 10.69 -2.38
N PRO A 137 3.52 10.17 -1.16
CA PRO A 137 3.69 8.76 -0.83
C PRO A 137 2.49 7.86 -1.18
N HIS A 138 1.35 8.41 -1.62
CA HIS A 138 0.09 7.67 -1.77
C HIS A 138 -0.04 6.99 -3.15
N TYR A 139 0.95 6.18 -3.53
CA TYR A 139 1.10 5.66 -4.88
C TYR A 139 0.57 4.24 -5.09
N TRP A 140 0.10 3.56 -4.07
CA TRP A 140 -0.11 2.09 -4.10
C TRP A 140 -1.38 1.61 -4.80
N ILE A 141 -2.39 2.48 -5.06
CA ILE A 141 -3.66 2.06 -5.69
C ILE A 141 -3.54 1.83 -7.20
N PRO A 142 -2.90 2.70 -8.01
CA PRO A 142 -2.84 2.47 -9.46
C PRO A 142 -2.12 1.16 -9.84
N PRO A 143 -2.68 0.35 -10.77
CA PRO A 143 -2.17 -0.98 -11.10
C PRO A 143 -0.71 -1.01 -11.59
N VAL A 144 -0.30 0.03 -12.30
CA VAL A 144 1.09 0.15 -12.78
C VAL A 144 2.08 0.25 -11.62
N ASN A 145 1.74 0.97 -10.56
CA ASN A 145 2.59 1.11 -9.38
C ASN A 145 2.59 -0.15 -8.53
N ALA A 146 1.41 -0.77 -8.34
CA ALA A 146 1.31 -2.03 -7.63
C ALA A 146 2.15 -3.14 -8.29
N LEU A 147 2.17 -3.21 -9.62
CA LEU A 147 3.02 -4.15 -10.35
C LEU A 147 4.51 -3.86 -10.14
N LYS A 148 4.92 -2.58 -10.12
CA LYS A 148 6.30 -2.18 -9.81
C LYS A 148 6.70 -2.62 -8.40
N VAL A 149 5.86 -2.36 -7.40
CA VAL A 149 6.09 -2.80 -6.01
C VAL A 149 6.13 -4.33 -5.90
N ALA A 150 5.19 -5.03 -6.54
CA ALA A 150 5.16 -6.49 -6.56
C ALA A 150 6.45 -7.09 -7.14
N LYS A 151 7.01 -6.47 -8.19
CA LYS A 151 8.29 -6.84 -8.77
C LYS A 151 9.44 -6.67 -7.78
N GLU A 152 9.52 -5.54 -7.07
CA GLU A 152 10.55 -5.32 -6.05
C GLU A 152 10.43 -6.33 -4.89
N ILE A 153 9.20 -6.65 -4.47
CA ILE A 153 8.97 -7.70 -3.48
C ILE A 153 9.49 -9.04 -3.99
N ALA A 154 9.17 -9.43 -5.24
CA ALA A 154 9.65 -10.68 -5.82
C ALA A 154 11.18 -10.74 -5.88
N GLU A 155 11.83 -9.67 -6.36
CA GLU A 155 13.30 -9.60 -6.43
C GLU A 155 13.93 -9.72 -5.04
N ARG A 156 13.33 -9.07 -4.03
CA ARG A 156 13.82 -9.14 -2.66
C ARG A 156 13.63 -10.54 -2.06
N LEU A 157 12.49 -11.19 -2.31
CA LEU A 157 12.25 -12.55 -1.88
C LEU A 157 13.24 -13.53 -2.50
N LYS A 158 13.55 -13.40 -3.79
CA LYS A 158 14.56 -14.23 -4.48
C LYS A 158 15.96 -14.06 -3.89
N GLN A 159 16.31 -12.85 -3.42
CA GLN A 159 17.59 -12.59 -2.76
C GLN A 159 17.69 -13.25 -1.38
N ILE A 160 16.58 -13.23 -0.61
CA ILE A 160 16.54 -13.74 0.76
C ILE A 160 16.34 -15.25 0.77
N ASP A 161 15.56 -15.77 -0.17
CA ASP A 161 15.17 -17.18 -0.28
C ASP A 161 15.32 -17.67 -1.72
N PRO A 162 16.55 -17.87 -2.19
CA PRO A 162 16.81 -18.31 -3.58
C PRO A 162 16.27 -19.72 -3.88
N SER A 163 15.99 -20.53 -2.86
CA SER A 163 15.44 -21.88 -3.04
C SER A 163 14.03 -21.88 -3.63
N HIS A 164 13.25 -20.81 -3.41
CA HIS A 164 11.91 -20.63 -3.94
C HIS A 164 11.81 -19.58 -5.06
N ALA A 165 12.93 -19.15 -5.64
CA ALA A 165 12.99 -18.09 -6.66
C ALA A 165 12.02 -18.31 -7.83
N SER A 166 11.94 -19.54 -8.35
CA SER A 166 11.04 -19.89 -9.45
C SER A 166 9.55 -19.76 -9.08
N ALA A 167 9.20 -20.03 -7.82
CA ALA A 167 7.83 -19.86 -7.34
C ALA A 167 7.46 -18.37 -7.27
N TYR A 168 8.36 -17.51 -6.79
CA TYR A 168 8.15 -16.06 -6.75
C TYR A 168 8.02 -15.46 -8.15
N ASP A 169 8.81 -15.90 -9.12
CA ASP A 169 8.68 -15.49 -10.51
C ASP A 169 7.35 -15.95 -11.13
N ALA A 170 6.93 -17.19 -10.89
CA ALA A 170 5.65 -17.69 -11.37
C ALA A 170 4.47 -16.91 -10.78
N ASN A 171 4.52 -16.61 -9.48
CA ASN A 171 3.50 -15.82 -8.80
C ASN A 171 3.45 -14.37 -9.31
N LEU A 172 4.60 -13.75 -9.55
CA LEU A 172 4.66 -12.42 -10.16
C LEU A 172 4.05 -12.40 -11.55
N GLN A 173 4.33 -13.42 -12.39
CA GLN A 173 3.72 -13.55 -13.70
C GLN A 173 2.20 -13.72 -13.61
N ALA A 174 1.72 -14.56 -12.68
CA ALA A 174 0.29 -14.75 -12.44
C ALA A 174 -0.40 -13.45 -12.01
N PHE A 175 0.18 -12.71 -11.05
CA PHE A 175 -0.32 -11.41 -10.62
C PHE A 175 -0.34 -10.40 -11.77
N GLY A 176 0.72 -10.33 -12.56
CA GLY A 176 0.78 -9.47 -13.75
C GLY A 176 -0.28 -9.82 -14.80
N ALA A 177 -0.55 -11.12 -15.01
CA ALA A 177 -1.62 -11.58 -15.90
C ALA A 177 -3.01 -11.21 -15.38
N GLU A 178 -3.25 -11.34 -14.07
CA GLU A 178 -4.49 -10.91 -13.43
C GLU A 178 -4.73 -9.41 -13.63
N LEU A 179 -3.73 -8.57 -13.37
CA LEU A 179 -3.84 -7.13 -13.60
C LEU A 179 -4.11 -6.80 -15.07
N LYS A 180 -3.39 -7.46 -15.99
CA LYS A 180 -3.60 -7.29 -17.44
C LYS A 180 -5.04 -7.62 -17.86
N ALA A 181 -5.65 -8.61 -17.25
CA ALA A 181 -7.04 -8.98 -17.50
C ALA A 181 -8.04 -7.97 -16.92
N LYS A 182 -7.74 -7.38 -15.74
CA LYS A 182 -8.62 -6.45 -15.01
C LYS A 182 -8.57 -5.02 -15.53
N VAL A 183 -7.39 -4.52 -15.91
CA VAL A 183 -7.16 -3.11 -16.31
C VAL A 183 -8.11 -2.62 -17.40
N PRO A 184 -8.41 -3.37 -18.49
CA PRO A 184 -9.36 -2.92 -19.49
C PRO A 184 -10.75 -2.64 -18.93
N GLY A 185 -11.25 -3.49 -18.02
CA GLY A 185 -12.53 -3.30 -17.35
C GLY A 185 -12.55 -2.07 -16.45
N TRP A 186 -11.49 -1.82 -15.69
CA TRP A 186 -11.35 -0.61 -14.86
C TRP A 186 -11.29 0.65 -15.74
N THR A 187 -10.52 0.62 -16.81
CA THR A 187 -10.40 1.74 -17.76
C THR A 187 -11.75 2.05 -18.43
N ALA A 188 -12.49 1.02 -18.83
CA ALA A 188 -13.80 1.20 -19.43
C ALA A 188 -14.81 1.81 -18.43
N LYS A 189 -14.85 1.34 -17.18
CA LYS A 189 -15.67 1.92 -16.12
C LYS A 189 -15.30 3.37 -15.81
N ALA A 190 -14.00 3.69 -15.86
CA ALA A 190 -13.48 5.02 -15.58
C ALA A 190 -13.57 5.99 -16.78
N ALA A 191 -14.00 5.55 -17.96
CA ALA A 191 -14.02 6.40 -19.16
C ALA A 191 -14.86 7.69 -18.97
N ALA A 192 -15.96 7.60 -18.23
CA ALA A 192 -16.81 8.75 -17.89
C ALA A 192 -16.20 9.72 -16.85
N LEU A 193 -15.11 9.29 -16.18
CA LEU A 193 -14.44 10.09 -15.14
C LEU A 193 -13.44 11.09 -15.71
N LYS A 194 -13.06 10.96 -16.96
CA LYS A 194 -12.05 11.82 -17.58
C LYS A 194 -12.49 13.30 -17.57
N GLY A 195 -11.68 14.13 -16.91
CA GLY A 195 -11.99 15.55 -16.71
C GLY A 195 -13.01 15.82 -15.59
N LEU A 196 -13.46 14.78 -14.85
CA LEU A 196 -14.30 15.00 -13.67
C LEU A 196 -13.53 15.79 -12.63
N LYS A 197 -14.05 16.96 -12.28
CA LYS A 197 -13.48 17.81 -11.24
C LYS A 197 -13.86 17.29 -9.87
N VAL A 198 -12.85 17.06 -9.04
CA VAL A 198 -12.99 16.57 -7.68
C VAL A 198 -12.26 17.47 -6.69
N VAL A 199 -12.73 17.50 -5.46
CA VAL A 199 -12.00 17.94 -4.29
C VAL A 199 -11.71 16.72 -3.46
N THR A 200 -10.52 16.62 -2.85
CA THR A 200 -10.17 15.53 -1.95
C THR A 200 -9.95 16.06 -0.54
N TYR A 201 -10.19 15.24 0.47
CA TYR A 201 -9.98 15.68 1.85
C TYR A 201 -8.50 15.95 2.09
N HIS A 202 -7.67 14.94 1.90
CA HIS A 202 -6.20 14.98 1.92
C HIS A 202 -5.66 14.77 0.49
N LYS A 203 -4.39 15.08 0.26
CA LYS A 203 -3.74 14.94 -1.06
C LYS A 203 -3.33 13.48 -1.35
N SER A 204 -4.21 12.52 -1.10
CA SER A 204 -3.93 11.08 -1.22
C SER A 204 -4.28 10.50 -2.60
N TRP A 205 -5.03 11.23 -3.42
CA TRP A 205 -5.63 10.67 -4.63
C TRP A 205 -4.90 11.02 -5.92
N THR A 206 -3.81 11.78 -5.85
CA THR A 206 -3.09 12.30 -7.03
C THR A 206 -2.69 11.23 -8.04
N TYR A 207 -2.20 10.07 -7.57
CA TYR A 207 -1.85 8.98 -8.49
C TYR A 207 -3.09 8.32 -9.11
N VAL A 208 -4.17 8.21 -8.38
CA VAL A 208 -5.46 7.69 -8.89
C VAL A 208 -6.07 8.69 -9.86
N SER A 209 -6.05 9.98 -9.53
CA SER A 209 -6.53 11.06 -10.39
C SER A 209 -5.78 11.09 -11.71
N ARG A 210 -4.45 10.96 -11.67
CA ARG A 210 -3.63 10.87 -12.88
C ARG A 210 -3.96 9.63 -13.71
N TRP A 211 -4.16 8.47 -13.05
CA TRP A 211 -4.48 7.22 -13.73
C TRP A 211 -5.86 7.26 -14.41
N LEU A 212 -6.88 7.79 -13.72
CA LEU A 212 -8.27 7.80 -14.20
C LEU A 212 -8.66 9.10 -14.94
N GLY A 213 -7.76 10.09 -14.98
CA GLY A 213 -7.99 11.37 -15.65
C GLY A 213 -8.92 12.32 -14.89
N LEU A 214 -8.95 12.24 -13.55
CA LEU A 214 -9.65 13.22 -12.70
C LEU A 214 -8.88 14.53 -12.63
N GLU A 215 -9.59 15.64 -12.39
CA GLU A 215 -9.02 16.95 -12.13
C GLU A 215 -9.19 17.33 -10.66
N GLU A 216 -8.11 17.29 -9.87
CA GLU A 216 -8.12 17.77 -8.49
C GLU A 216 -8.12 19.29 -8.44
N VAL A 217 -9.22 19.88 -7.97
CA VAL A 217 -9.44 21.33 -7.92
C VAL A 217 -8.93 21.95 -6.62
N GLY A 218 -8.83 21.14 -5.57
CA GLY A 218 -8.35 21.58 -4.26
C GLY A 218 -8.49 20.48 -3.22
N TYR A 219 -8.08 20.82 -2.00
CA TYR A 219 -8.05 19.92 -0.85
C TYR A 219 -8.77 20.55 0.32
N VAL A 220 -9.48 19.74 1.13
CA VAL A 220 -10.12 20.23 2.37
C VAL A 220 -9.05 20.61 3.38
N GLU A 221 -8.02 19.77 3.54
CA GLU A 221 -6.83 20.11 4.30
C GLU A 221 -5.89 20.98 3.43
N ASP A 222 -5.77 22.26 3.79
CA ASP A 222 -4.79 23.16 3.16
C ASP A 222 -3.36 22.72 3.44
N LYS A 223 -3.15 22.22 4.64
CA LYS A 223 -1.89 21.63 5.09
C LYS A 223 -2.16 20.24 5.67
N PRO A 224 -1.58 19.19 5.09
CA PRO A 224 -1.80 17.82 5.57
C PRO A 224 -1.58 17.68 7.08
N GLY A 225 -2.51 17.01 7.78
CA GLY A 225 -2.44 16.78 9.23
C GLY A 225 -2.77 18.00 10.11
N ILE A 226 -3.15 19.14 9.52
CA ILE A 226 -3.59 20.34 10.24
C ILE A 226 -5.09 20.56 9.97
N PRO A 227 -5.93 20.75 11.02
CA PRO A 227 -7.34 21.07 10.83
C PRO A 227 -7.50 22.26 9.89
N PRO A 228 -8.42 22.19 8.92
CA PRO A 228 -8.58 23.24 7.90
C PRO A 228 -9.05 24.56 8.53
N ASP A 229 -8.45 25.67 8.06
CA ASP A 229 -8.82 27.01 8.43
C ASP A 229 -10.21 27.38 7.87
N PRO A 230 -11.10 28.04 8.64
CA PRO A 230 -12.42 28.46 8.18
C PRO A 230 -12.42 29.34 6.93
N ARG A 231 -11.40 30.20 6.76
CA ARG A 231 -11.24 31.04 5.57
C ARG A 231 -10.92 30.18 4.33
N HIS A 232 -9.97 29.24 4.49
CA HIS A 232 -9.65 28.28 3.44
C HIS A 232 -10.88 27.48 2.99
N LEU A 233 -11.68 26.98 3.96
CA LEU A 233 -12.93 26.26 3.64
C LEU A 233 -13.94 27.12 2.87
N ALA A 234 -14.10 28.41 3.23
CA ALA A 234 -14.97 29.32 2.51
C ALA A 234 -14.51 29.54 1.06
N GLU A 235 -13.21 29.79 0.88
CA GLU A 235 -12.60 29.96 -0.46
C GLU A 235 -12.71 28.66 -1.30
N LEU A 236 -12.52 27.50 -0.68
CA LEU A 236 -12.68 26.21 -1.35
C LEU A 236 -14.12 25.98 -1.81
N ILE A 237 -15.10 26.25 -0.96
CA ILE A 237 -16.54 26.11 -1.29
C ILE A 237 -16.91 26.98 -2.48
N GLU A 238 -16.49 28.26 -2.51
CA GLU A 238 -16.76 29.15 -3.64
C GLU A 238 -16.05 28.68 -4.91
N ARG A 239 -14.83 28.17 -4.82
CA ARG A 239 -14.11 27.55 -5.94
C ARG A 239 -14.84 26.34 -6.48
N MET A 240 -15.34 25.46 -5.59
CA MET A 240 -16.12 24.26 -5.97
C MET A 240 -17.38 24.65 -6.75
N LYS A 241 -18.12 25.67 -6.29
CA LYS A 241 -19.31 26.18 -6.99
C LYS A 241 -18.95 26.75 -8.34
N ALA A 242 -17.96 27.65 -8.40
CA ALA A 242 -17.54 28.31 -9.63
C ALA A 242 -17.04 27.33 -10.69
N GLN A 243 -16.40 26.26 -10.30
CA GLN A 243 -15.85 25.25 -11.20
C GLN A 243 -16.77 24.06 -11.44
N GLY A 244 -17.94 24.02 -10.80
CA GLY A 244 -18.91 22.95 -10.95
C GLY A 244 -18.45 21.59 -10.41
N VAL A 245 -17.67 21.59 -9.31
CA VAL A 245 -17.20 20.37 -8.66
C VAL A 245 -18.39 19.59 -8.12
N LYS A 246 -18.51 18.31 -8.52
CA LYS A 246 -19.63 17.43 -8.14
C LYS A 246 -19.31 16.45 -7.02
N VAL A 247 -18.04 16.19 -6.77
CA VAL A 247 -17.61 15.12 -5.86
C VAL A 247 -16.49 15.61 -4.93
N LEU A 248 -16.64 15.30 -3.64
CA LEU A 248 -15.60 15.41 -2.63
C LEU A 248 -15.23 13.99 -2.16
N LEU A 249 -13.97 13.62 -2.31
CA LEU A 249 -13.43 12.35 -1.86
C LEU A 249 -12.87 12.49 -0.44
N ILE A 250 -13.20 11.55 0.44
CA ILE A 250 -12.63 11.45 1.79
C ILE A 250 -12.27 10.00 2.08
N GLU A 251 -11.15 9.77 2.73
CA GLU A 251 -10.74 8.45 3.19
C GLU A 251 -11.62 7.98 4.35
N ASN A 252 -11.76 6.68 4.48
CA ASN A 252 -12.66 6.05 5.45
C ASN A 252 -12.31 6.30 6.93
N TYR A 253 -11.08 6.70 7.24
CA TYR A 253 -10.60 6.94 8.59
C TYR A 253 -10.72 8.40 9.06
N TYR A 254 -10.96 9.36 8.15
CA TYR A 254 -11.16 10.75 8.54
C TYR A 254 -12.54 11.04 9.13
N ASN A 255 -12.62 12.05 9.99
CA ASN A 255 -13.89 12.58 10.48
C ASN A 255 -14.64 13.31 9.36
N ARG A 256 -15.85 12.86 9.08
CA ARG A 256 -16.67 13.34 7.95
C ARG A 256 -17.30 14.71 8.17
N SER A 257 -17.33 15.24 9.41
CA SER A 257 -18.09 16.45 9.75
C SER A 257 -17.71 17.65 8.89
N ILE A 258 -16.42 17.91 8.68
CA ILE A 258 -15.93 19.03 7.88
C ILE A 258 -16.22 18.77 6.39
N ALA A 259 -15.96 17.58 5.89
CA ALA A 259 -16.25 17.23 4.50
C ALA A 259 -17.75 17.34 4.19
N GLN A 260 -18.62 16.92 5.13
CA GLN A 260 -20.07 17.08 5.01
C GLN A 260 -20.48 18.55 4.98
N LEU A 261 -19.92 19.40 5.84
CA LEU A 261 -20.16 20.84 5.81
C LEU A 261 -19.79 21.45 4.45
N VAL A 262 -18.64 21.05 3.89
CA VAL A 262 -18.19 21.54 2.58
C VAL A 262 -19.15 21.11 1.49
N THR A 263 -19.58 19.83 1.49
CA THR A 263 -20.52 19.31 0.47
C THR A 263 -21.91 19.91 0.60
N ASP A 264 -22.44 20.09 1.81
CA ASP A 264 -23.74 20.74 2.05
C ASP A 264 -23.76 22.17 1.50
N LYS A 265 -22.64 22.90 1.63
CA LYS A 265 -22.53 24.29 1.16
C LYS A 265 -22.19 24.42 -0.31
N SER A 266 -21.45 23.48 -0.91
CA SER A 266 -21.05 23.50 -2.31
C SER A 266 -22.06 22.82 -3.25
N GLY A 267 -22.94 21.97 -2.72
CA GLY A 267 -23.83 21.11 -3.50
C GLY A 267 -23.14 19.87 -4.10
N ALA A 268 -21.90 19.59 -3.70
CA ALA A 268 -21.18 18.39 -4.11
C ALA A 268 -21.64 17.17 -3.32
N ARG A 269 -21.39 15.97 -3.86
CA ARG A 269 -21.63 14.69 -3.17
C ARG A 269 -20.38 14.26 -2.40
N LEU A 270 -20.55 13.88 -1.13
CA LEU A 270 -19.48 13.25 -0.34
C LEU A 270 -19.33 11.79 -0.73
N LEU A 271 -18.11 11.38 -1.06
CA LEU A 271 -17.77 10.02 -1.41
C LEU A 271 -16.70 9.48 -0.46
N VAL A 272 -17.09 8.55 0.41
CA VAL A 272 -16.15 7.88 1.33
C VAL A 272 -15.45 6.74 0.60
N MET A 273 -14.13 6.86 0.48
CA MET A 273 -13.30 5.99 -0.33
C MET A 273 -12.43 5.05 0.51
N PRO A 274 -12.31 3.78 0.14
CA PRO A 274 -11.29 2.92 0.71
C PRO A 274 -9.92 3.32 0.15
N SER A 275 -8.95 3.54 1.02
CA SER A 275 -7.59 3.92 0.62
C SER A 275 -6.58 2.77 0.75
N ASP A 276 -6.97 1.66 1.38
CA ASP A 276 -6.10 0.51 1.62
C ASP A 276 -6.90 -0.81 1.61
N VAL A 277 -6.21 -1.93 1.45
CA VAL A 277 -6.79 -3.27 1.63
C VAL A 277 -7.31 -3.40 3.07
N GLY A 278 -8.47 -4.02 3.27
CA GLY A 278 -9.09 -4.12 4.59
C GLY A 278 -9.77 -2.84 5.09
N ALA A 279 -9.84 -1.78 4.27
CA ALA A 279 -10.58 -0.55 4.60
C ALA A 279 -12.09 -0.79 4.75
N THR A 280 -12.61 -1.75 4.00
CA THR A 280 -14.01 -2.21 4.06
C THR A 280 -14.07 -3.74 3.97
N ALA A 281 -15.24 -4.32 4.23
CA ALA A 281 -15.46 -5.76 4.04
C ALA A 281 -15.32 -6.22 2.57
N LEU A 282 -15.35 -5.29 1.62
CA LEU A 282 -15.25 -5.55 0.18
C LEU A 282 -13.82 -5.40 -0.37
N THR A 283 -12.85 -4.96 0.43
CA THR A 283 -11.47 -4.70 0.01
C THR A 283 -10.49 -5.69 0.64
N LYS A 284 -10.72 -7.01 0.48
CA LYS A 284 -9.92 -8.08 1.12
C LYS A 284 -8.59 -8.33 0.41
N SER A 285 -8.45 -7.90 -0.84
CA SER A 285 -7.26 -8.04 -1.68
C SER A 285 -6.99 -6.74 -2.44
N TYR A 286 -5.79 -6.65 -3.02
CA TYR A 286 -5.44 -5.51 -3.88
C TYR A 286 -6.43 -5.32 -5.04
N VAL A 287 -6.80 -6.41 -5.72
CA VAL A 287 -7.73 -6.35 -6.87
C VAL A 287 -9.11 -5.87 -6.43
N GLU A 288 -9.61 -6.37 -5.30
CA GLU A 288 -10.88 -5.92 -4.74
C GLU A 288 -10.84 -4.45 -4.27
N LEU A 289 -9.71 -3.97 -3.73
CA LEU A 289 -9.54 -2.56 -3.44
C LEU A 289 -9.70 -1.70 -4.69
N VAL A 290 -9.04 -2.08 -5.79
CA VAL A 290 -9.15 -1.33 -7.05
C VAL A 290 -10.55 -1.45 -7.65
N ASP A 291 -11.18 -2.62 -7.61
CA ASP A 291 -12.57 -2.83 -8.05
C ASP A 291 -13.53 -1.87 -7.30
N GLU A 292 -13.37 -1.75 -5.97
CA GLU A 292 -14.21 -0.87 -5.13
C GLU A 292 -13.93 0.61 -5.40
N VAL A 293 -12.66 1.03 -5.51
CA VAL A 293 -12.28 2.42 -5.81
C VAL A 293 -12.86 2.86 -7.16
N VAL A 294 -12.62 2.08 -8.22
CA VAL A 294 -13.13 2.41 -9.55
C VAL A 294 -14.67 2.35 -9.59
N GLY A 295 -15.26 1.35 -8.92
CA GLY A 295 -16.71 1.21 -8.84
C GLY A 295 -17.40 2.40 -8.19
N LYS A 296 -16.88 2.86 -7.03
CA LYS A 296 -17.42 4.04 -6.32
C LYS A 296 -17.28 5.33 -7.12
N LEU A 297 -16.13 5.55 -7.73
CA LEU A 297 -15.91 6.73 -8.58
C LEU A 297 -16.86 6.73 -9.78
N ALA A 298 -16.98 5.61 -10.49
CA ALA A 298 -17.87 5.50 -11.65
C ALA A 298 -19.36 5.69 -11.29
N ALA A 299 -19.79 5.29 -10.10
CA ALA A 299 -21.16 5.51 -9.62
C ALA A 299 -21.45 6.95 -9.17
N ALA A 300 -20.43 7.82 -9.11
CA ALA A 300 -20.54 9.20 -8.65
C ALA A 300 -20.45 10.23 -9.79
N SER A 301 -20.12 9.79 -11.02
CA SER A 301 -20.01 10.61 -12.24
C SER A 301 -21.35 10.88 -12.90
#